data_b1b032520c54f50394fd1f0ca4266b7e
#
_entry.id   b1b032520c54f50394fd1f0ca4266b7e
#
_cell.length_a   1.000
_cell.length_b   1.000
_cell.length_c   1.000
_cell.angle_alpha   90.00
_cell.angle_beta   90.00
_cell.angle_gamma   90.00
#
_symmetry.space_group_name_H-M   'P 1'
#
loop_
_entity.id
_entity.type
_entity.pdbx_description
1 polymer ?
#
loop_
_entity_poly.entity_id
_entity_poly.type
_entity_poly.pdbx_seq_one_letter_code
_entity_poly.pdbx_strand_id
1 'polypeptide(L)'
;VGTTEKMALENFIDSNLHPRFVYFSDYKKIIGNVNLNEYRKERTDPSIEFSEEEFDKADTVDNLFYLAELDIDELEEAKNSPSQLIKLLNTCSKRLTEKLNPAWKGDPIHVELRLNPNNVMSVVISDVHKDGTVTNTGLLNRRAEGFKWTFSFIVNFAAETQRAELKEAILLLDEPARNLHPTQQRGISDLLKSLAGSNQVLYATHSPYMIFDYAPGNLLVVELDKKKHLSRIYYDYWNADDLTLTPILYGLSRGLVESILDRQIGYNSRPVIIVETISDTMYLNAFDKFLEDPNISMNPLNIVAAYNKNSVLPLSIFYRNHGYNTFVLLDNTEESNEISAQLIANE
;
A
#
# COMPACT_ATOMS: atom_id res chain seq x y z
N VAL A 1 -28.10 -38.65 -12.62
CA VAL A 1 -27.42 -38.08 -11.46
C VAL A 1 -28.52 -37.51 -10.58
N GLY A 2 -28.69 -38.04 -9.35
CA GLY A 2 -29.72 -37.58 -8.41
C GLY A 2 -29.43 -36.13 -7.94
N THR A 3 -30.49 -35.45 -7.52
CA THR A 3 -30.42 -34.05 -7.03
C THR A 3 -29.36 -33.89 -5.91
N THR A 4 -29.20 -34.90 -5.06
CA THR A 4 -28.23 -34.92 -3.95
C THR A 4 -26.79 -35.03 -4.45
N GLU A 5 -26.52 -35.82 -5.49
CA GLU A 5 -25.18 -35.96 -6.10
C GLU A 5 -24.77 -34.68 -6.85
N LYS A 6 -25.73 -34.02 -7.51
CA LYS A 6 -25.53 -32.75 -8.16
C LYS A 6 -25.16 -31.65 -7.14
N MET A 7 -25.93 -31.55 -6.04
CA MET A 7 -25.64 -30.61 -4.96
C MET A 7 -24.26 -30.89 -4.29
N ALA A 8 -23.91 -32.18 -4.12
CA ALA A 8 -22.58 -32.52 -3.56
C ALA A 8 -21.47 -32.15 -4.51
N LEU A 9 -21.64 -32.32 -5.83
CA LEU A 9 -20.67 -31.91 -6.83
C LEU A 9 -20.55 -30.38 -6.93
N GLU A 10 -21.69 -29.67 -6.93
CA GLU A 10 -21.69 -28.18 -6.89
C GLU A 10 -20.99 -27.67 -5.65
N ASN A 11 -21.31 -28.19 -4.46
CA ASN A 11 -20.60 -27.81 -3.21
C ASN A 11 -19.12 -28.15 -3.25
N PHE A 12 -18.70 -29.26 -3.86
CA PHE A 12 -17.30 -29.61 -4.03
C PHE A 12 -16.58 -28.66 -4.98
N ILE A 13 -17.21 -28.31 -6.10
CA ILE A 13 -16.68 -27.34 -7.06
C ILE A 13 -16.53 -25.97 -6.41
N ASP A 14 -17.56 -25.48 -5.73
CA ASP A 14 -17.56 -24.16 -5.08
C ASP A 14 -16.52 -24.07 -3.96
N SER A 15 -16.34 -25.13 -3.19
CA SER A 15 -15.41 -25.12 -2.06
C SER A 15 -13.95 -25.45 -2.40
N ASN A 16 -13.68 -26.10 -3.56
CA ASN A 16 -12.34 -26.61 -3.87
C ASN A 16 -11.77 -26.16 -5.23
N LEU A 17 -12.60 -25.70 -6.17
CA LEU A 17 -12.17 -25.36 -7.52
C LEU A 17 -12.38 -23.89 -7.88
N HIS A 18 -13.24 -23.17 -7.16
CA HIS A 18 -13.41 -21.75 -7.39
C HIS A 18 -12.42 -20.95 -6.53
N PRO A 19 -11.66 -20.06 -7.12
CA PRO A 19 -10.82 -19.16 -6.34
C PRO A 19 -11.70 -18.27 -5.46
N ARG A 20 -11.29 -18.07 -4.23
CA ARG A 20 -11.97 -17.14 -3.34
C ARG A 20 -11.65 -15.71 -3.73
N PHE A 21 -12.66 -14.91 -3.97
CA PHE A 21 -12.55 -13.48 -4.20
C PHE A 21 -12.72 -12.73 -2.88
N VAL A 22 -11.80 -11.83 -2.58
CA VAL A 22 -11.90 -10.93 -1.42
C VAL A 22 -11.77 -9.50 -1.92
N TYR A 23 -12.84 -8.72 -1.71
CA TYR A 23 -12.90 -7.34 -2.14
C TYR A 23 -12.71 -6.39 -0.95
N PHE A 24 -11.78 -5.46 -1.09
CA PHE A 24 -11.53 -4.39 -0.13
C PHE A 24 -11.91 -3.05 -0.75
N SER A 25 -12.93 -2.41 -0.20
CA SER A 25 -13.30 -1.03 -0.53
C SER A 25 -12.61 -0.03 0.41
N ASP A 26 -12.49 1.24 -0.02
CA ASP A 26 -11.89 2.33 0.78
C ASP A 26 -12.73 2.66 2.05
N TYR A 27 -13.93 2.10 2.19
CA TYR A 27 -14.90 2.48 3.24
C TYR A 27 -14.80 1.68 4.54
N LYS A 28 -14.02 0.58 4.58
CA LYS A 28 -13.90 -0.27 5.77
C LYS A 28 -12.99 0.34 6.84
N LYS A 29 -13.42 1.44 7.46
CA LYS A 29 -12.66 2.09 8.55
C LYS A 29 -13.18 1.68 9.91
N ILE A 30 -12.27 1.28 10.81
CA ILE A 30 -12.60 0.98 12.20
C ILE A 30 -13.03 2.25 12.92
N ILE A 31 -14.20 2.18 13.57
CA ILE A 31 -14.63 3.16 14.53
C ILE A 31 -13.86 2.91 15.82
N GLY A 32 -13.06 3.88 16.26
CA GLY A 32 -12.23 3.76 17.47
C GLY A 32 -13.00 3.63 18.79
N ASN A 33 -14.32 3.84 18.76
CA ASN A 33 -15.23 3.67 19.91
C ASN A 33 -16.46 2.87 19.45
N VAL A 34 -16.75 1.78 20.15
CA VAL A 34 -17.88 0.90 19.86
C VAL A 34 -18.82 0.86 21.07
N ASN A 35 -20.08 1.25 20.89
CA ASN A 35 -21.12 1.06 21.91
C ASN A 35 -21.56 -0.41 21.87
N LEU A 36 -21.21 -1.16 22.90
CA LEU A 36 -21.48 -2.60 22.94
C LEU A 36 -22.98 -2.93 23.02
N ASN A 37 -23.81 -2.03 23.56
CA ASN A 37 -25.26 -2.26 23.58
C ASN A 37 -25.87 -2.14 22.18
N GLU A 38 -25.43 -1.14 21.40
CA GLU A 38 -25.83 -0.96 20.00
C GLU A 38 -25.31 -2.12 19.14
N TYR A 39 -24.02 -2.42 19.25
CA TYR A 39 -23.38 -3.54 18.57
C TYR A 39 -24.12 -4.86 18.80
N ARG A 40 -24.47 -5.19 20.05
CA ARG A 40 -25.22 -6.41 20.38
C ARG A 40 -26.63 -6.40 19.79
N LYS A 41 -27.34 -5.27 19.90
CA LYS A 41 -28.67 -5.12 19.32
C LYS A 41 -28.64 -5.35 17.80
N GLU A 42 -27.69 -4.74 17.12
CA GLU A 42 -27.51 -4.89 15.69
C GLU A 42 -27.26 -6.35 15.24
N ARG A 43 -26.62 -7.17 16.08
CA ARG A 43 -26.35 -8.58 15.80
C ARG A 43 -27.48 -9.54 16.16
N THR A 44 -28.40 -9.13 17.03
CA THR A 44 -29.49 -10.00 17.56
C THR A 44 -30.85 -9.68 16.96
N ASP A 45 -31.06 -8.50 16.42
CA ASP A 45 -32.32 -8.05 15.87
C ASP A 45 -32.35 -8.21 14.32
N PRO A 46 -33.03 -9.23 13.77
CA PRO A 46 -33.07 -9.46 12.34
C PRO A 46 -33.90 -8.41 11.57
N SER A 47 -34.58 -7.49 12.26
CA SER A 47 -35.36 -6.42 11.64
C SER A 47 -34.52 -5.19 11.27
N ILE A 48 -33.27 -5.13 11.68
CA ILE A 48 -32.36 -4.02 11.37
C ILE A 48 -31.78 -4.24 9.96
N GLU A 49 -32.19 -3.39 9.04
CA GLU A 49 -31.57 -3.28 7.71
C GLU A 49 -30.39 -2.33 7.79
N PHE A 50 -29.22 -2.81 7.36
CA PHE A 50 -27.98 -2.01 7.28
C PHE A 50 -27.83 -1.40 5.89
N SER A 51 -27.43 -0.15 5.82
CA SER A 51 -26.81 0.38 4.61
C SER A 51 -25.46 -0.31 4.37
N GLU A 52 -24.92 -0.28 3.13
CA GLU A 52 -23.60 -0.85 2.83
C GLU A 52 -22.51 -0.28 3.74
N GLU A 53 -22.55 1.03 4.03
CA GLU A 53 -21.58 1.69 4.90
C GLU A 53 -21.67 1.21 6.36
N GLU A 54 -22.87 0.98 6.89
CA GLU A 54 -23.09 0.45 8.24
C GLU A 54 -22.65 -1.01 8.32
N PHE A 55 -22.92 -1.80 7.29
CA PHE A 55 -22.47 -3.18 7.19
C PHE A 55 -20.94 -3.28 7.20
N ASP A 56 -20.24 -2.45 6.41
CA ASP A 56 -18.77 -2.41 6.36
C ASP A 56 -18.16 -1.99 7.70
N LYS A 57 -18.77 -1.05 8.41
CA LYS A 57 -18.33 -0.65 9.76
C LYS A 57 -18.50 -1.78 10.76
N ALA A 58 -19.63 -2.45 10.71
CA ALA A 58 -19.96 -3.58 11.56
C ALA A 58 -18.97 -4.74 11.36
N ASP A 59 -18.70 -5.12 10.10
CA ASP A 59 -17.76 -6.17 9.72
C ASP A 59 -16.33 -5.89 10.23
N THR A 60 -15.91 -4.62 10.17
CA THR A 60 -14.58 -4.23 10.67
C THR A 60 -14.46 -4.35 12.20
N VAL A 61 -15.54 -4.09 12.94
CA VAL A 61 -15.59 -4.31 14.40
C VAL A 61 -15.55 -5.80 14.73
N ASP A 62 -16.28 -6.62 13.96
CA ASP A 62 -16.27 -8.09 14.10
C ASP A 62 -14.86 -8.64 13.85
N ASN A 63 -14.16 -8.13 12.85
CA ASN A 63 -12.80 -8.49 12.57
C ASN A 63 -11.83 -8.10 13.70
N LEU A 64 -12.02 -6.94 14.31
CA LEU A 64 -11.23 -6.51 15.46
C LEU A 64 -11.45 -7.44 16.66
N PHE A 65 -12.70 -7.76 16.99
CA PHE A 65 -13.04 -8.65 18.11
C PHE A 65 -12.58 -10.09 17.84
N TYR A 66 -12.71 -10.57 16.61
CA TYR A 66 -12.18 -11.85 16.20
C TYR A 66 -10.66 -11.96 16.41
N LEU A 67 -9.89 -10.97 15.97
CA LEU A 67 -8.44 -10.93 16.20
C LEU A 67 -8.08 -10.84 17.68
N ALA A 68 -8.86 -10.09 18.45
CA ALA A 68 -8.69 -10.00 19.89
C ALA A 68 -9.02 -11.31 20.61
N GLU A 69 -9.73 -12.22 19.94
CA GLU A 69 -10.41 -13.37 20.56
C GLU A 69 -11.28 -12.90 21.73
N LEU A 70 -12.03 -11.82 21.50
CA LEU A 70 -12.94 -11.23 22.46
C LEU A 70 -14.34 -11.78 22.21
N ASP A 71 -14.81 -12.57 23.16
CA ASP A 71 -16.20 -13.00 23.22
C ASP A 71 -17.03 -11.97 24.00
N ILE A 72 -18.17 -11.56 23.41
CA ILE A 72 -19.02 -10.54 24.01
C ILE A 72 -19.77 -11.07 25.24
N ASP A 73 -20.13 -12.33 25.28
CA ASP A 73 -20.83 -12.92 26.43
C ASP A 73 -19.83 -13.11 27.59
N GLU A 74 -18.57 -13.54 27.31
CA GLU A 74 -17.51 -13.58 28.29
C GLU A 74 -17.22 -12.18 28.85
N LEU A 75 -17.23 -11.16 28.00
CA LEU A 75 -17.05 -9.77 28.43
C LEU A 75 -18.18 -9.29 29.37
N GLU A 76 -19.43 -9.64 29.08
CA GLU A 76 -20.57 -9.30 29.93
C GLU A 76 -20.47 -9.98 31.31
N GLU A 77 -20.08 -11.24 31.35
CA GLU A 77 -19.84 -11.96 32.62
C GLU A 77 -18.69 -11.32 33.42
N ALA A 78 -17.60 -10.95 32.72
CA ALA A 78 -16.42 -10.35 33.35
C ALA A 78 -16.71 -8.98 33.99
N LYS A 79 -17.75 -8.24 33.57
CA LYS A 79 -18.15 -6.97 34.19
C LYS A 79 -18.56 -7.10 35.65
N ASN A 80 -18.97 -8.29 36.08
CA ASN A 80 -19.34 -8.55 37.47
C ASN A 80 -18.12 -8.56 38.40
N SER A 81 -16.90 -8.63 37.88
CA SER A 81 -15.65 -8.64 38.65
C SER A 81 -14.60 -7.75 37.99
N PRO A 82 -14.23 -6.62 38.62
CA PRO A 82 -13.24 -5.70 38.06
C PRO A 82 -11.90 -6.35 37.70
N SER A 83 -11.46 -7.32 38.52
CA SER A 83 -10.21 -8.02 38.25
C SER A 83 -10.29 -8.97 37.04
N GLN A 84 -11.41 -9.62 36.81
CA GLN A 84 -11.66 -10.46 35.64
C GLN A 84 -11.75 -9.63 34.38
N LEU A 85 -12.48 -8.52 34.43
CA LEU A 85 -12.59 -7.59 33.31
C LEU A 85 -11.23 -7.04 32.89
N ILE A 86 -10.40 -6.58 33.82
CA ILE A 86 -9.05 -6.08 33.55
C ILE A 86 -8.20 -7.20 32.93
N LYS A 87 -8.24 -8.40 33.46
CA LYS A 87 -7.48 -9.55 32.93
C LYS A 87 -7.91 -9.89 31.51
N LEU A 88 -9.21 -9.94 31.22
CA LEU A 88 -9.75 -10.22 29.90
C LEU A 88 -9.29 -9.16 28.89
N LEU A 89 -9.51 -7.89 29.18
CA LEU A 89 -9.15 -6.78 28.27
C LEU A 89 -7.63 -6.71 28.02
N ASN A 90 -6.81 -6.94 29.04
CA ASN A 90 -5.35 -7.01 28.85
C ASN A 90 -4.93 -8.18 27.97
N THR A 91 -5.58 -9.33 28.12
CA THR A 91 -5.29 -10.51 27.27
C THR A 91 -5.67 -10.24 25.82
N CYS A 92 -6.86 -9.69 25.57
CA CYS A 92 -7.32 -9.32 24.24
C CYS A 92 -6.44 -8.22 23.60
N SER A 93 -6.03 -7.23 24.37
CA SER A 93 -5.12 -6.16 23.93
C SER A 93 -3.75 -6.71 23.51
N LYS A 94 -3.21 -7.64 24.30
CA LYS A 94 -1.94 -8.30 23.98
C LYS A 94 -2.04 -9.09 22.67
N ARG A 95 -3.10 -9.88 22.49
CA ARG A 95 -3.35 -10.66 21.26
C ARG A 95 -3.44 -9.75 20.03
N LEU A 96 -4.19 -8.65 20.11
CA LEU A 96 -4.26 -7.68 19.02
C LEU A 96 -2.88 -7.12 18.68
N THR A 97 -2.12 -6.69 19.68
CA THR A 97 -0.77 -6.16 19.50
C THR A 97 0.14 -7.14 18.78
N GLU A 98 0.14 -8.41 19.23
CA GLU A 98 0.97 -9.48 18.67
C GLU A 98 0.57 -9.85 17.23
N LYS A 99 -0.73 -9.83 16.91
CA LYS A 99 -1.24 -10.16 15.56
C LYS A 99 -1.07 -9.06 14.55
N LEU A 100 -1.10 -7.78 14.96
CA LEU A 100 -1.03 -6.65 14.04
C LEU A 100 0.41 -6.22 13.73
N ASN A 101 1.33 -6.29 14.69
CA ASN A 101 2.70 -5.82 14.50
C ASN A 101 3.48 -6.50 13.36
N PRO A 102 3.33 -7.79 13.03
CA PRO A 102 4.03 -8.40 11.90
C PRO A 102 3.74 -7.75 10.54
N ALA A 103 2.51 -7.24 10.37
CA ALA A 103 2.09 -6.53 9.15
C ALA A 103 2.29 -5.00 9.26
N TRP A 104 2.56 -4.48 10.46
CA TRP A 104 2.74 -3.05 10.69
C TRP A 104 4.12 -2.59 10.21
N LYS A 105 4.14 -1.58 9.34
CA LYS A 105 5.37 -0.97 8.85
C LYS A 105 5.66 0.32 9.62
N GLY A 106 6.81 0.41 10.23
CA GLY A 106 7.24 1.54 11.08
C GLY A 106 7.56 1.10 12.50
N ASP A 107 7.54 2.03 13.45
CA ASP A 107 7.72 1.70 14.86
C ASP A 107 6.56 0.81 15.34
N PRO A 108 6.83 -0.23 16.15
CA PRO A 108 5.77 -1.10 16.66
C PRO A 108 4.68 -0.32 17.39
N ILE A 109 3.46 -0.82 17.30
CA ILE A 109 2.33 -0.26 18.03
C ILE A 109 1.95 -1.15 19.21
N HIS A 110 1.41 -0.53 20.26
CA HIS A 110 0.70 -1.21 21.33
C HIS A 110 -0.77 -0.86 21.24
N VAL A 111 -1.63 -1.88 21.16
CA VAL A 111 -3.08 -1.74 21.04
C VAL A 111 -3.69 -2.13 22.39
N GLU A 112 -4.51 -1.26 22.93
CA GLU A 112 -5.20 -1.47 24.21
C GLU A 112 -6.71 -1.28 24.03
N LEU A 113 -7.49 -2.24 24.50
CA LEU A 113 -8.94 -2.15 24.58
C LEU A 113 -9.34 -1.65 25.97
N ARG A 114 -10.14 -0.58 25.99
CA ARG A 114 -10.67 0.01 27.23
C ARG A 114 -12.18 0.06 27.20
N LEU A 115 -12.82 -0.45 28.24
CA LEU A 115 -14.25 -0.36 28.42
C LEU A 115 -14.58 0.71 29.45
N ASN A 116 -15.45 1.66 29.11
CA ASN A 116 -15.91 2.68 30.02
C ASN A 116 -17.24 2.26 30.74
N PRO A 117 -17.66 2.99 31.82
CA PRO A 117 -18.92 2.69 32.55
C PRO A 117 -20.18 2.78 31.66
N ASN A 118 -20.13 3.51 30.53
CA ASN A 118 -21.25 3.65 29.61
C ASN A 118 -21.32 2.53 28.56
N ASN A 119 -20.58 1.44 28.78
CA ASN A 119 -20.51 0.30 27.89
C ASN A 119 -19.95 0.63 26.49
N VAL A 120 -19.06 1.62 26.40
CA VAL A 120 -18.34 1.97 25.17
C VAL A 120 -16.94 1.37 25.22
N MET A 121 -16.64 0.47 24.30
CA MET A 121 -15.30 -0.05 24.05
C MET A 121 -14.50 0.95 23.22
N SER A 122 -13.34 1.34 23.72
CA SER A 122 -12.42 2.25 23.04
C SER A 122 -11.13 1.53 22.68
N VAL A 123 -10.62 1.80 21.46
CA VAL A 123 -9.31 1.34 21.00
C VAL A 123 -8.30 2.44 21.24
N VAL A 124 -7.32 2.17 22.10
CA VAL A 124 -6.21 3.07 22.43
C VAL A 124 -4.95 2.54 21.76
N ILE A 125 -4.21 3.41 21.10
CA ILE A 125 -2.97 3.08 20.40
C ILE A 125 -1.82 3.87 20.98
N SER A 126 -0.70 3.19 21.19
CA SER A 126 0.56 3.81 21.57
C SER A 126 1.65 3.42 20.59
N ASP A 127 2.56 4.33 20.29
CA ASP A 127 3.76 4.05 19.48
C ASP A 127 4.87 3.56 20.42
N VAL A 128 5.51 2.44 20.07
CA VAL A 128 6.58 1.83 20.88
C VAL A 128 7.91 1.99 20.14
N HIS A 129 8.84 2.74 20.70
CA HIS A 129 10.15 2.96 20.11
C HIS A 129 11.12 1.82 20.39
N LYS A 130 12.21 1.75 19.63
CA LYS A 130 13.25 0.70 19.74
C LYS A 130 13.90 0.64 21.11
N ASP A 131 13.93 1.73 21.86
CA ASP A 131 14.44 1.83 23.22
C ASP A 131 13.40 1.39 24.29
N GLY A 132 12.21 0.97 23.85
CA GLY A 132 11.10 0.58 24.72
C GLY A 132 10.27 1.75 25.24
N THR A 133 10.57 2.99 24.87
CA THR A 133 9.73 4.14 25.24
C THR A 133 8.40 4.10 24.51
N VAL A 134 7.34 4.49 25.22
CA VAL A 134 5.97 4.51 24.69
C VAL A 134 5.54 5.97 24.56
N THR A 135 5.11 6.35 23.37
CA THR A 135 4.68 7.72 23.06
C THR A 135 3.34 7.72 22.34
N ASN A 136 2.81 8.93 22.11
CA ASN A 136 1.58 9.15 21.34
C ASN A 136 0.40 8.29 21.78
N THR A 137 0.31 7.94 23.07
CA THR A 137 -0.84 7.19 23.61
C THR A 137 -2.12 7.97 23.44
N GLY A 138 -3.07 7.43 22.71
CA GLY A 138 -4.34 8.09 22.43
C GLY A 138 -5.37 7.21 21.77
N LEU A 139 -6.60 7.70 21.73
CA LEU A 139 -7.70 7.01 21.06
C LEU A 139 -7.43 6.89 19.55
N LEU A 140 -7.76 5.75 18.96
CA LEU A 140 -7.63 5.51 17.53
C LEU A 140 -8.34 6.59 16.69
N ASN A 141 -9.53 7.02 17.10
CA ASN A 141 -10.30 8.06 16.39
C ASN A 141 -9.63 9.44 16.37
N ARG A 142 -8.65 9.70 17.25
CA ARG A 142 -7.85 10.94 17.27
C ARG A 142 -6.57 10.86 16.47
N ARG A 143 -6.21 9.68 15.94
CA ARG A 143 -5.07 9.50 15.04
C ARG A 143 -5.36 10.12 13.67
N ALA A 144 -4.31 10.42 12.92
CA ALA A 144 -4.42 10.89 11.54
C ALA A 144 -5.20 9.91 10.67
N GLU A 145 -5.90 10.41 9.64
CA GLU A 145 -6.72 9.57 8.73
C GLU A 145 -5.92 8.44 8.11
N GLY A 146 -4.67 8.72 7.69
CA GLY A 146 -3.78 7.70 7.16
C GLY A 146 -3.47 6.57 8.13
N PHE A 147 -3.25 6.90 9.40
CA PHE A 147 -3.05 5.89 10.43
C PHE A 147 -4.30 5.02 10.62
N LYS A 148 -5.48 5.64 10.72
CA LYS A 148 -6.76 4.94 10.88
C LYS A 148 -7.02 4.00 9.70
N TRP A 149 -6.75 4.47 8.49
CA TRP A 149 -6.89 3.65 7.28
C TRP A 149 -5.95 2.44 7.32
N THR A 150 -4.66 2.65 7.58
CA THR A 150 -3.66 1.57 7.65
C THR A 150 -4.02 0.55 8.73
N PHE A 151 -4.43 1.03 9.91
CA PHE A 151 -4.84 0.18 11.02
C PHE A 151 -6.06 -0.68 10.63
N SER A 152 -7.09 -0.07 10.05
CA SER A 152 -8.30 -0.76 9.60
C SER A 152 -7.99 -1.81 8.53
N PHE A 153 -7.15 -1.45 7.56
CA PHE A 153 -6.73 -2.36 6.51
C PHE A 153 -6.01 -3.59 7.09
N ILE A 154 -5.03 -3.37 7.99
CA ILE A 154 -4.28 -4.47 8.60
C ILE A 154 -5.17 -5.35 9.47
N VAL A 155 -6.13 -4.77 10.22
CA VAL A 155 -7.09 -5.54 11.02
C VAL A 155 -7.95 -6.43 10.12
N ASN A 156 -8.58 -5.87 9.11
CA ASN A 156 -9.41 -6.63 8.19
C ASN A 156 -8.61 -7.73 7.49
N PHE A 157 -7.42 -7.37 6.98
CA PHE A 157 -6.53 -8.31 6.32
C PHE A 157 -6.05 -9.43 7.25
N ALA A 158 -5.61 -9.11 8.49
CA ALA A 158 -5.16 -10.11 9.45
C ALA A 158 -6.29 -11.04 9.88
N ALA A 159 -7.51 -10.53 10.05
CA ALA A 159 -8.69 -11.35 10.38
C ALA A 159 -9.00 -12.36 9.28
N GLU A 160 -9.03 -11.91 8.02
CA GLU A 160 -9.26 -12.77 6.87
C GLU A 160 -8.15 -13.82 6.70
N THR A 161 -6.89 -13.42 6.91
CA THR A 161 -5.75 -14.36 6.86
C THR A 161 -5.83 -15.42 7.95
N GLN A 162 -6.23 -15.03 9.17
CA GLN A 162 -6.32 -15.96 10.29
C GLN A 162 -7.46 -16.96 10.15
N ARG A 163 -8.58 -16.56 9.50
CA ARG A 163 -9.67 -17.48 9.15
C ARG A 163 -9.25 -18.55 8.14
N ALA A 164 -7.98 -18.61 7.76
CA ALA A 164 -7.39 -19.46 6.72
C ALA A 164 -8.00 -19.24 5.31
N GLU A 165 -8.56 -18.08 5.10
CA GLU A 165 -9.36 -17.77 3.94
C GLU A 165 -8.58 -17.06 2.84
N LEU A 166 -7.33 -16.60 3.14
CA LEU A 166 -6.48 -15.89 2.19
C LEU A 166 -5.25 -16.69 1.73
N LYS A 167 -5.34 -18.00 1.60
CA LYS A 167 -4.38 -18.75 0.81
C LYS A 167 -5.00 -19.05 -0.55
N GLU A 168 -4.28 -18.69 -1.62
CA GLU A 168 -4.72 -18.89 -3.01
C GLU A 168 -6.00 -18.07 -3.35
N ALA A 169 -6.20 -16.94 -2.66
CA ALA A 169 -7.30 -16.04 -2.92
C ALA A 169 -6.96 -15.01 -4.02
N ILE A 170 -8.00 -14.45 -4.61
CA ILE A 170 -7.89 -13.27 -5.50
C ILE A 170 -8.32 -12.04 -4.69
N LEU A 171 -7.37 -11.18 -4.39
CA LEU A 171 -7.59 -9.94 -3.67
C LEU A 171 -7.88 -8.82 -4.66
N LEU A 172 -9.03 -8.19 -4.52
CA LEU A 172 -9.46 -7.05 -5.34
C LEU A 172 -9.52 -5.82 -4.45
N LEU A 173 -8.74 -4.79 -4.79
CA LEU A 173 -8.70 -3.54 -4.02
C LEU A 173 -9.02 -2.37 -4.94
N ASP A 174 -9.93 -1.52 -4.50
CA ASP A 174 -10.29 -0.29 -5.20
C ASP A 174 -9.69 0.91 -4.46
N GLU A 175 -8.83 1.65 -5.16
CA GLU A 175 -8.12 2.83 -4.65
C GLU A 175 -7.47 2.62 -3.27
N PRO A 176 -6.69 1.53 -3.05
CA PRO A 176 -6.06 1.31 -1.77
C PRO A 176 -5.13 2.48 -1.44
N ALA A 177 -5.20 2.95 -0.21
CA ALA A 177 -4.35 4.02 0.30
C ALA A 177 -4.56 5.42 -0.33
N ARG A 178 -5.70 5.68 -1.00
CA ARG A 178 -6.00 6.95 -1.68
C ARG A 178 -5.74 8.20 -0.83
N ASN A 179 -6.09 8.15 0.46
CA ASN A 179 -6.00 9.28 1.37
C ASN A 179 -4.71 9.30 2.20
N LEU A 180 -3.70 8.49 1.84
CA LEU A 180 -2.45 8.41 2.56
C LEU A 180 -1.38 9.34 1.99
N HIS A 181 -0.46 9.75 2.86
CA HIS A 181 0.76 10.44 2.40
C HIS A 181 1.59 9.49 1.49
N PRO A 182 2.29 10.01 0.47
CA PRO A 182 3.08 9.21 -0.46
C PRO A 182 3.98 8.13 0.16
N THR A 183 4.65 8.44 1.26
CA THR A 183 5.51 7.47 1.97
C THR A 183 4.72 6.30 2.58
N GLN A 184 3.50 6.57 3.04
CA GLN A 184 2.61 5.53 3.57
C GLN A 184 2.02 4.67 2.45
N GLN A 185 1.67 5.27 1.31
CA GLN A 185 1.22 4.54 0.13
C GLN A 185 2.24 3.49 -0.32
N ARG A 186 3.55 3.80 -0.23
CA ARG A 186 4.60 2.82 -0.49
C ARG A 186 4.59 1.66 0.50
N GLY A 187 4.46 1.95 1.78
CA GLY A 187 4.33 0.90 2.79
C GLY A 187 3.18 -0.07 2.49
N ILE A 188 2.06 0.45 1.97
CA ILE A 188 0.94 -0.37 1.50
C ILE A 188 1.31 -1.14 0.22
N SER A 189 1.98 -0.51 -0.74
CA SER A 189 2.48 -1.21 -1.94
C SER A 189 3.38 -2.39 -1.57
N ASP A 190 4.31 -2.22 -0.64
CA ASP A 190 5.18 -3.29 -0.15
C ASP A 190 4.40 -4.41 0.56
N LEU A 191 3.37 -4.03 1.32
CA LEU A 191 2.46 -5.00 1.94
C LEU A 191 1.73 -5.81 0.85
N LEU A 192 1.14 -5.16 -0.15
CA LEU A 192 0.46 -5.83 -1.26
C LEU A 192 1.40 -6.77 -2.03
N LYS A 193 2.65 -6.37 -2.26
CA LYS A 193 3.68 -7.25 -2.84
C LYS A 193 3.91 -8.50 -1.98
N SER A 194 4.00 -8.35 -0.67
CA SER A 194 4.19 -9.50 0.23
C SER A 194 3.01 -10.47 0.19
N LEU A 195 1.79 -9.96 0.00
CA LEU A 195 0.58 -10.76 -0.14
C LEU A 195 0.51 -11.51 -1.48
N ALA A 196 1.06 -10.93 -2.52
CA ALA A 196 1.13 -11.55 -3.85
C ALA A 196 1.99 -12.82 -3.89
N GLY A 197 2.79 -13.09 -2.84
CA GLY A 197 3.55 -14.34 -2.71
C GLY A 197 2.69 -15.59 -2.55
N SER A 198 1.47 -15.46 -2.03
CA SER A 198 0.52 -16.57 -1.81
C SER A 198 -0.87 -16.33 -2.40
N ASN A 199 -1.09 -15.17 -3.01
CA ASN A 199 -2.39 -14.74 -3.54
C ASN A 199 -2.23 -14.05 -4.89
N GLN A 200 -3.32 -13.92 -5.64
CA GLN A 200 -3.37 -12.97 -6.74
C GLN A 200 -3.87 -11.63 -6.19
N VAL A 201 -3.13 -10.56 -6.46
CA VAL A 201 -3.49 -9.22 -5.99
C VAL A 201 -3.73 -8.32 -7.20
N LEU A 202 -4.94 -7.80 -7.31
CA LEU A 202 -5.31 -6.81 -8.32
C LEU A 202 -5.82 -5.56 -7.59
N TYR A 203 -5.31 -4.41 -7.97
CA TYR A 203 -5.86 -3.16 -7.45
C TYR A 203 -5.94 -2.08 -8.52
N ALA A 204 -6.97 -1.26 -8.41
CA ALA A 204 -7.12 -0.05 -9.20
C ALA A 204 -6.55 1.14 -8.41
N THR A 205 -5.83 2.04 -9.07
CA THR A 205 -5.33 3.24 -8.43
C THR A 205 -5.10 4.37 -9.41
N HIS A 206 -5.33 5.61 -8.96
CA HIS A 206 -4.91 6.83 -9.63
C HIS A 206 -3.59 7.38 -9.07
N SER A 207 -3.02 6.73 -8.05
CA SER A 207 -1.82 7.22 -7.41
C SER A 207 -0.54 6.71 -8.07
N PRO A 208 0.33 7.60 -8.54
CA PRO A 208 1.63 7.22 -9.07
C PRO A 208 2.54 6.57 -8.02
N TYR A 209 2.27 6.77 -6.73
CA TYR A 209 3.03 6.18 -5.63
C TYR A 209 2.71 4.72 -5.38
N MET A 210 1.59 4.24 -5.91
CA MET A 210 1.17 2.84 -5.80
C MET A 210 1.70 1.97 -6.96
N ILE A 211 2.18 2.58 -8.05
CA ILE A 211 2.76 1.85 -9.21
C ILE A 211 4.28 1.75 -9.16
N PHE A 212 4.86 2.16 -8.05
CA PHE A 212 6.29 2.16 -7.79
C PHE A 212 6.85 0.73 -7.75
N ASP A 213 8.01 0.50 -8.37
CA ASP A 213 8.73 -0.79 -8.38
C ASP A 213 8.02 -2.00 -9.03
N TYR A 214 6.91 -1.80 -9.72
CA TYR A 214 6.28 -2.87 -10.47
C TYR A 214 6.94 -3.08 -11.84
N ALA A 215 7.07 -4.34 -12.23
CA ALA A 215 7.46 -4.65 -13.60
C ALA A 215 6.40 -4.10 -14.57
N PRO A 216 6.81 -3.51 -15.71
CA PRO A 216 5.87 -2.95 -16.68
C PRO A 216 4.76 -3.92 -17.12
N GLY A 217 5.04 -5.22 -17.17
CA GLY A 217 4.05 -6.25 -17.50
C GLY A 217 2.93 -6.47 -16.47
N ASN A 218 3.05 -5.87 -15.28
CA ASN A 218 2.02 -5.95 -14.23
C ASN A 218 1.08 -4.74 -14.23
N LEU A 219 1.26 -3.80 -15.16
CA LEU A 219 0.45 -2.60 -15.28
C LEU A 219 -0.59 -2.77 -16.39
N LEU A 220 -1.84 -2.50 -16.04
CA LEU A 220 -2.95 -2.42 -16.97
C LEU A 220 -3.50 -1.00 -16.94
N VAL A 221 -3.75 -0.43 -18.10
CA VAL A 221 -4.37 0.90 -18.22
C VAL A 221 -5.83 0.75 -18.61
N VAL A 222 -6.69 1.40 -17.83
CA VAL A 222 -8.12 1.44 -18.11
C VAL A 222 -8.51 2.85 -18.52
N GLU A 223 -9.04 2.99 -19.72
CA GLU A 223 -9.39 4.27 -20.33
C GLU A 223 -10.85 4.26 -20.80
N LEU A 224 -11.54 5.38 -20.65
CA LEU A 224 -12.90 5.54 -21.16
C LEU A 224 -12.87 5.93 -22.64
N ASP A 225 -13.33 5.05 -23.51
CA ASP A 225 -13.64 5.41 -24.90
C ASP A 225 -14.87 6.33 -24.93
N LYS A 226 -14.61 7.62 -25.01
CA LYS A 226 -15.65 8.67 -25.00
C LYS A 226 -16.65 8.56 -26.16
N LYS A 227 -16.29 7.89 -27.26
CA LYS A 227 -17.16 7.70 -28.43
C LYS A 227 -18.13 6.53 -28.23
N LYS A 228 -17.66 5.50 -27.59
CA LYS A 228 -18.44 4.26 -27.38
C LYS A 228 -19.05 4.16 -25.99
N HIS A 229 -18.68 5.07 -25.06
CA HIS A 229 -19.04 5.00 -23.64
C HIS A 229 -18.69 3.65 -22.99
N LEU A 230 -17.56 3.05 -23.39
CA LEU A 230 -17.07 1.77 -22.92
C LEU A 230 -15.66 1.93 -22.37
N SER A 231 -15.35 1.21 -21.31
CA SER A 231 -13.98 1.14 -20.81
C SER A 231 -13.13 0.26 -21.73
N ARG A 232 -11.91 0.69 -21.99
CA ARG A 232 -10.90 -0.02 -22.75
C ARG A 232 -9.76 -0.39 -21.84
N ILE A 233 -9.25 -1.62 -21.94
CA ILE A 233 -8.07 -2.10 -21.21
C ILE A 233 -6.91 -2.18 -22.19
N TYR A 234 -5.80 -1.53 -21.84
CA TYR A 234 -4.53 -1.64 -22.55
C TYR A 234 -3.57 -2.45 -21.71
N TYR A 235 -3.09 -3.54 -22.28
CA TYR A 235 -2.02 -4.36 -21.70
C TYR A 235 -0.65 -3.70 -21.92
N ASP A 236 -0.54 -2.96 -23.02
CA ASP A 236 0.61 -2.16 -23.40
C ASP A 236 0.33 -0.71 -23.00
N TYR A 237 0.71 -0.30 -21.78
CA TYR A 237 0.40 1.02 -21.21
C TYR A 237 0.92 2.19 -22.05
N TRP A 238 1.98 1.97 -22.86
CA TRP A 238 2.53 2.98 -23.78
C TRP A 238 1.62 3.30 -24.97
N ASN A 239 0.55 2.54 -25.18
CA ASN A 239 -0.49 2.84 -26.17
C ASN A 239 -1.64 3.69 -25.60
N ALA A 240 -1.58 4.05 -24.32
CA ALA A 240 -2.55 4.95 -23.69
C ALA A 240 -2.36 6.40 -24.14
N ASP A 241 -3.37 7.25 -23.93
CA ASP A 241 -3.23 8.67 -24.21
C ASP A 241 -2.22 9.37 -23.27
N ASP A 242 -1.71 10.53 -23.67
CA ASP A 242 -0.69 11.28 -22.92
C ASP A 242 -1.14 11.64 -21.51
N LEU A 243 -2.44 11.88 -21.29
CA LEU A 243 -2.98 12.22 -19.97
C LEU A 243 -2.96 11.02 -19.04
N THR A 244 -3.27 9.84 -19.55
CA THR A 244 -3.25 8.56 -18.81
C THR A 244 -1.83 8.05 -18.60
N LEU A 245 -0.97 8.28 -19.60
CA LEU A 245 0.44 7.86 -19.54
C LEU A 245 1.26 8.68 -18.54
N THR A 246 0.97 9.97 -18.39
CA THR A 246 1.72 10.89 -17.52
C THR A 246 1.85 10.41 -16.06
N PRO A 247 0.78 10.03 -15.34
CA PRO A 247 0.89 9.49 -13.96
C PRO A 247 1.72 8.22 -13.88
N ILE A 248 1.62 7.35 -14.90
CA ILE A 248 2.37 6.09 -14.97
C ILE A 248 3.86 6.38 -15.10
N LEU A 249 4.23 7.22 -16.05
CA LEU A 249 5.62 7.63 -16.25
C LEU A 249 6.18 8.33 -15.01
N TYR A 250 5.38 9.17 -14.35
CA TYR A 250 5.76 9.82 -13.12
C TYR A 250 6.01 8.80 -11.99
N GLY A 251 5.14 7.82 -11.81
CA GLY A 251 5.32 6.75 -10.83
C GLY A 251 6.56 5.90 -11.10
N LEU A 252 6.74 5.47 -12.35
CA LEU A 252 7.91 4.68 -12.77
C LEU A 252 9.23 5.46 -12.65
N SER A 253 9.22 6.74 -13.06
CA SER A 253 10.43 7.57 -13.00
C SER A 253 10.81 7.97 -11.59
N ARG A 254 9.84 8.19 -10.72
CA ARG A 254 10.11 8.54 -9.33
C ARG A 254 10.77 7.38 -8.59
N GLY A 255 10.43 6.15 -8.91
CA GLY A 255 11.13 4.98 -8.41
C GLY A 255 12.62 4.99 -8.72
N LEU A 256 12.94 5.41 -9.93
CA LEU A 256 14.32 5.62 -10.32
C LEU A 256 14.96 6.78 -9.52
N VAL A 257 14.30 7.93 -9.44
CA VAL A 257 14.80 9.11 -8.70
C VAL A 257 15.01 8.81 -7.22
N GLU A 258 14.12 8.08 -6.58
CA GLU A 258 14.25 7.79 -5.15
C GLU A 258 15.25 6.68 -4.85
N SER A 259 15.36 5.67 -5.70
CA SER A 259 16.46 4.70 -5.59
C SER A 259 17.82 5.38 -5.75
N ILE A 260 17.85 6.48 -6.48
CA ILE A 260 19.02 7.36 -6.62
C ILE A 260 19.19 8.20 -5.35
N LEU A 261 18.15 8.83 -4.82
CA LEU A 261 18.23 9.67 -3.62
C LEU A 261 18.56 8.87 -2.36
N ASP A 262 17.98 7.70 -2.15
CA ASP A 262 18.31 6.80 -1.03
C ASP A 262 19.77 6.32 -1.07
N ARG A 263 20.32 6.17 -2.27
CA ARG A 263 21.75 5.88 -2.44
C ARG A 263 22.65 7.11 -2.25
N GLN A 264 22.09 8.33 -2.41
CA GLN A 264 22.85 9.59 -2.42
C GLN A 264 22.98 10.29 -1.06
N ILE A 265 22.08 10.06 -0.10
CA ILE A 265 22.19 10.66 1.24
C ILE A 265 23.51 10.27 1.94
N GLY A 266 24.27 9.37 1.36
CA GLY A 266 25.51 8.88 1.90
C GLY A 266 26.82 9.44 1.33
N TYR A 267 26.91 9.90 0.07
CA TYR A 267 28.23 10.31 -0.47
C TYR A 267 28.19 11.13 -1.76
N ASN A 268 28.79 12.32 -1.72
CA ASN A 268 29.14 13.21 -2.86
C ASN A 268 30.19 12.65 -3.84
N SER A 269 30.49 11.37 -3.83
CA SER A 269 31.63 10.80 -4.58
C SER A 269 31.24 10.08 -5.86
N ARG A 270 29.96 9.92 -6.15
CA ARG A 270 29.53 9.20 -7.36
C ARG A 270 29.17 10.15 -8.48
N PRO A 271 29.67 9.93 -9.71
CA PRO A 271 29.30 10.74 -10.85
C PRO A 271 27.80 10.57 -11.19
N VAL A 272 27.20 11.64 -11.69
CA VAL A 272 25.83 11.69 -12.16
C VAL A 272 25.84 11.75 -13.67
N ILE A 273 25.10 10.87 -14.33
CA ILE A 273 24.85 10.92 -15.77
C ILE A 273 23.42 11.41 -15.98
N ILE A 274 23.27 12.57 -16.60
CA ILE A 274 21.98 13.11 -17.02
C ILE A 274 21.71 12.63 -18.44
N VAL A 275 20.55 12.04 -18.65
CA VAL A 275 20.07 11.57 -19.97
C VAL A 275 18.81 12.35 -20.38
N GLU A 276 18.53 12.44 -21.68
CA GLU A 276 17.40 13.22 -22.17
C GLU A 276 16.05 12.65 -21.74
N THR A 277 15.90 11.32 -21.80
CA THR A 277 14.62 10.65 -21.60
C THR A 277 14.68 9.54 -20.56
N ILE A 278 13.49 9.17 -20.06
CA ILE A 278 13.35 8.01 -19.19
C ILE A 278 13.75 6.71 -19.90
N SER A 279 13.46 6.62 -21.20
CA SER A 279 13.83 5.45 -22.01
C SER A 279 15.34 5.20 -21.98
N ASP A 280 16.16 6.25 -22.03
CA ASP A 280 17.61 6.13 -21.94
C ASP A 280 18.04 5.56 -20.61
N THR A 281 17.40 6.02 -19.51
CA THR A 281 17.65 5.46 -18.17
C THR A 281 17.30 3.97 -18.11
N MET A 282 16.17 3.59 -18.69
CA MET A 282 15.72 2.19 -18.73
C MET A 282 16.69 1.33 -19.55
N TYR A 283 17.13 1.79 -20.70
CA TYR A 283 18.10 1.09 -21.55
C TYR A 283 19.45 0.94 -20.85
N LEU A 284 19.97 2.00 -20.26
CA LEU A 284 21.25 1.96 -19.56
C LEU A 284 21.20 1.04 -18.33
N ASN A 285 20.11 1.07 -17.53
CA ASN A 285 19.95 0.16 -16.41
C ASN A 285 19.72 -1.30 -16.85
N ALA A 286 19.04 -1.53 -17.96
CA ALA A 286 18.89 -2.86 -18.52
C ALA A 286 20.24 -3.38 -19.04
N PHE A 287 21.00 -2.53 -19.73
CA PHE A 287 22.31 -2.85 -20.26
C PHE A 287 23.30 -3.23 -19.15
N ASP A 288 23.29 -2.50 -18.03
CA ASP A 288 24.11 -2.81 -16.85
C ASP A 288 23.87 -4.22 -16.31
N LYS A 289 22.62 -4.69 -16.35
CA LYS A 289 22.26 -6.06 -15.93
C LYS A 289 22.75 -7.16 -16.90
N PHE A 290 22.98 -6.82 -18.17
CA PHE A 290 23.53 -7.74 -19.16
C PHE A 290 25.06 -7.78 -19.19
N LEU A 291 25.72 -6.76 -18.63
CA LEU A 291 27.16 -6.70 -18.49
C LEU A 291 27.55 -7.55 -17.28
N GLU A 292 27.92 -8.81 -17.52
CA GLU A 292 28.43 -9.70 -16.46
C GLU A 292 29.83 -9.31 -15.95
N ASP A 293 30.46 -8.30 -16.55
CA ASP A 293 31.79 -7.81 -16.15
C ASP A 293 31.67 -6.76 -15.05
N PRO A 294 32.10 -7.06 -13.81
CA PRO A 294 32.03 -6.13 -12.70
C PRO A 294 32.90 -4.87 -12.90
N ASN A 295 33.82 -4.86 -13.86
CA ASN A 295 34.64 -3.69 -14.18
C ASN A 295 33.94 -2.71 -15.14
N ILE A 296 32.85 -3.14 -15.77
CA ILE A 296 32.06 -2.35 -16.75
C ILE A 296 30.69 -1.98 -16.16
N SER A 297 30.34 -2.53 -14.97
CA SER A 297 29.06 -2.25 -14.34
C SER A 297 28.83 -0.75 -14.11
N MET A 298 27.68 -0.23 -14.55
CA MET A 298 27.25 1.14 -14.31
C MET A 298 26.62 1.34 -12.91
N ASN A 299 26.59 0.30 -12.09
CA ASN A 299 26.05 0.32 -10.72
C ASN A 299 26.64 1.43 -9.81
N PRO A 300 27.89 1.87 -9.97
CA PRO A 300 28.39 3.05 -9.26
C PRO A 300 27.92 4.39 -9.85
N LEU A 301 27.24 4.40 -10.99
CA LEU A 301 26.77 5.62 -11.65
C LEU A 301 25.33 5.94 -11.25
N ASN A 302 25.06 7.25 -11.11
CA ASN A 302 23.70 7.74 -10.92
C ASN A 302 23.17 8.22 -12.25
N ILE A 303 22.16 7.56 -12.80
CA ILE A 303 21.56 7.93 -14.09
C ILE A 303 20.26 8.69 -13.80
N VAL A 304 20.16 9.92 -14.30
CA VAL A 304 19.02 10.83 -14.07
C VAL A 304 18.42 11.24 -15.41
N ALA A 305 17.13 10.99 -15.59
CA ALA A 305 16.41 11.46 -16.77
C ALA A 305 15.98 12.92 -16.62
N ALA A 306 16.19 13.71 -17.65
CA ALA A 306 15.79 15.13 -17.69
C ALA A 306 14.32 15.34 -18.09
N TYR A 307 13.60 14.30 -18.46
CA TYR A 307 12.21 14.31 -18.95
C TYR A 307 11.95 15.05 -20.26
N ASN A 308 12.72 16.07 -20.54
CA ASN A 308 12.72 16.81 -21.79
C ASN A 308 14.06 17.55 -21.94
N LYS A 309 14.38 17.91 -23.15
CA LYS A 309 15.64 18.59 -23.51
C LYS A 309 15.87 19.89 -22.73
N ASN A 310 14.83 20.67 -22.51
CA ASN A 310 14.94 21.96 -21.81
C ASN A 310 15.31 21.81 -20.32
N SER A 311 15.09 20.64 -19.74
CA SER A 311 15.44 20.34 -18.34
C SER A 311 16.87 19.86 -18.15
N VAL A 312 17.59 19.50 -19.21
CA VAL A 312 18.97 19.00 -19.14
C VAL A 312 19.92 20.03 -18.54
N LEU A 313 19.91 21.25 -19.08
CA LEU A 313 20.78 22.32 -18.62
C LEU A 313 20.52 22.72 -17.15
N PRO A 314 19.28 22.99 -16.72
CA PRO A 314 18.99 23.28 -15.31
C PRO A 314 19.40 22.15 -14.35
N LEU A 315 19.16 20.90 -14.72
CA LEU A 315 19.57 19.76 -13.92
C LEU A 315 21.09 19.64 -13.82
N SER A 316 21.81 19.85 -14.91
CA SER A 316 23.27 19.82 -14.91
C SER A 316 23.84 20.88 -13.97
N ILE A 317 23.34 22.11 -14.05
CA ILE A 317 23.73 23.21 -13.16
C ILE A 317 23.40 22.86 -11.71
N PHE A 318 22.23 22.31 -11.44
CA PHE A 318 21.82 21.89 -10.09
C PHE A 318 22.80 20.89 -9.49
N TYR A 319 23.10 19.80 -10.19
CA TYR A 319 24.00 18.75 -9.65
C TYR A 319 25.43 19.25 -9.50
N ARG A 320 25.94 20.05 -10.45
CA ARG A 320 27.28 20.67 -10.32
C ARG A 320 27.38 21.60 -9.12
N ASN A 321 26.38 22.45 -8.89
CA ASN A 321 26.35 23.37 -7.74
C ASN A 321 26.27 22.64 -6.40
N HIS A 322 25.81 21.38 -6.38
CA HIS A 322 25.78 20.52 -5.21
C HIS A 322 27.05 19.62 -5.09
N GLY A 323 28.07 19.88 -5.90
CA GLY A 323 29.37 19.20 -5.80
C GLY A 323 29.43 17.82 -6.48
N TYR A 324 28.47 17.50 -7.36
CA TYR A 324 28.50 16.25 -8.09
C TYR A 324 29.31 16.37 -9.37
N ASN A 325 30.11 15.34 -9.65
CA ASN A 325 30.74 15.17 -10.95
C ASN A 325 29.66 14.77 -11.97
N THR A 326 29.27 15.67 -12.86
CA THR A 326 28.08 15.54 -13.70
C THR A 326 28.47 15.34 -15.16
N PHE A 327 27.96 14.29 -15.76
CA PHE A 327 28.03 14.00 -17.20
C PHE A 327 26.66 14.13 -17.82
N VAL A 328 26.62 14.51 -19.10
CA VAL A 328 25.37 14.62 -19.84
C VAL A 328 25.49 13.75 -21.10
N LEU A 329 24.52 12.87 -21.31
CA LEU A 329 24.39 12.03 -22.50
C LEU A 329 23.19 12.54 -23.30
N LEU A 330 23.46 13.01 -24.50
CA LEU A 330 22.48 13.60 -25.41
C LEU A 330 22.35 12.79 -26.68
N ASP A 331 21.18 12.79 -27.29
CA ASP A 331 20.97 12.30 -28.65
C ASP A 331 21.74 13.17 -29.66
N ASN A 332 22.13 12.59 -30.78
CA ASN A 332 22.82 13.32 -31.83
C ASN A 332 21.81 14.05 -32.76
N THR A 333 21.16 15.08 -32.20
CA THR A 333 20.19 15.95 -32.92
C THR A 333 20.68 17.40 -32.94
N GLU A 334 20.15 18.23 -33.83
CA GLU A 334 20.51 19.66 -33.90
C GLU A 334 20.20 20.36 -32.59
N GLU A 335 19.02 20.10 -31.98
CA GLU A 335 18.60 20.68 -30.70
C GLU A 335 19.53 20.23 -29.54
N SER A 336 19.96 18.97 -29.52
CA SER A 336 20.87 18.44 -28.51
C SER A 336 22.28 19.07 -28.65
N ASN A 337 22.68 19.40 -29.88
CA ASN A 337 23.93 20.12 -30.13
C ASN A 337 23.89 21.57 -29.61
N GLU A 338 22.74 22.23 -29.66
CA GLU A 338 22.56 23.56 -29.03
C GLU A 338 22.67 23.47 -27.50
N ILE A 339 22.06 22.46 -26.89
CA ILE A 339 22.18 22.22 -25.45
C ILE A 339 23.64 21.93 -25.07
N SER A 340 24.32 21.11 -25.85
CA SER A 340 25.74 20.82 -25.64
C SER A 340 26.59 22.10 -25.69
N ALA A 341 26.34 22.98 -26.64
CA ALA A 341 27.03 24.27 -26.73
C ALA A 341 26.76 25.16 -25.50
N GLN A 342 25.53 25.18 -24.99
CA GLN A 342 25.17 25.91 -23.77
C GLN A 342 25.80 25.31 -22.52
N LEU A 343 25.92 23.97 -22.43
CA LEU A 343 26.59 23.30 -21.33
C LEU A 343 28.07 23.66 -21.26
N ILE A 344 28.74 23.66 -22.43
CA ILE A 344 30.17 24.03 -22.54
C ILE A 344 30.38 25.51 -22.19
N ALA A 345 29.46 26.38 -22.59
CA ALA A 345 29.55 27.80 -22.27
C ALA A 345 29.32 28.14 -20.79
N ASN A 346 28.77 27.22 -20.01
CA ASN A 346 28.52 27.35 -18.56
C ASN A 346 29.51 26.53 -17.72
N GLU A 347 30.54 25.97 -18.34
CA GLU A 347 31.71 25.39 -17.64
C GLU A 347 32.70 26.47 -17.20
#